data_e00aa952badeaae0853191d7632a7d49
#
_entry.id   e00aa952badeaae0853191d7632a7d49
#
_cell.length_a   1.000
_cell.length_b   1.000
_cell.length_c   1.000
_cell.angle_alpha   90.00
_cell.angle_beta   90.00
_cell.angle_gamma   90.00
#
_symmetry.space_group_name_H-M   'P 1'
#
loop_
_entity.id
_entity.type
_entity.pdbx_description
1 polymer ?
#
loop_
_entity_poly.entity_id
_entity_poly.type
_entity_poly.pdbx_seq_one_letter_code
_entity_poly.pdbx_strand_id
1 'polypeptide(L)'
;YQNNGAGQYNAGYQNNGAGQYNAGYQNNGAGQYNTGYQNNGGQTPPPYRGEKLKDDRGLASYIILSIITCGIYGYYFIYKMAHDVNVACDGDGENTSGLVAFILLSMITCGIYAWYWYYKLGNRLANNAGRYGLSIQENGTTVLMWCIFGTLICGIGPFIAMHILIKNSNMICNAYNRTHGLMSVSYTHLT
;
A
#
# COMPACT_ATOMS: atom_id res chain seq x y z
N TYR A 1 -44.35 25.79 37.39
CA TYR A 1 -43.38 25.23 38.32
C TYR A 1 -42.46 24.29 37.62
N GLN A 2 -41.27 24.80 37.51
CA GLN A 2 -40.05 24.07 37.27
C GLN A 2 -40.03 23.10 36.09
N ASN A 3 -39.81 23.74 35.00
CA ASN A 3 -39.14 23.21 33.89
C ASN A 3 -37.68 22.88 34.23
N ASN A 4 -37.36 21.65 34.37
CA ASN A 4 -35.99 21.16 34.44
C ASN A 4 -35.71 20.24 33.30
N GLY A 5 -35.99 20.71 32.12
CA GLY A 5 -35.54 20.14 30.88
C GLY A 5 -34.38 20.92 30.32
N ALA A 6 -33.37 21.19 31.12
CA ALA A 6 -32.10 21.60 30.57
C ALA A 6 -31.45 20.37 29.96
N GLY A 7 -31.81 20.08 28.74
CA GLY A 7 -31.03 19.26 27.86
C GLY A 7 -29.64 19.87 27.85
N GLN A 8 -28.72 19.21 28.49
CA GLN A 8 -27.32 19.46 28.32
C GLN A 8 -27.02 19.15 26.86
N TYR A 9 -27.12 20.18 26.07
CA TYR A 9 -26.40 20.21 24.82
C TYR A 9 -24.94 20.25 25.23
N ASN A 10 -24.39 19.07 25.44
CA ASN A 10 -22.98 18.92 25.40
C ASN A 10 -22.57 19.14 23.93
N ALA A 11 -22.53 20.38 23.56
CA ALA A 11 -21.80 20.84 22.43
C ALA A 11 -20.32 20.66 22.75
N GLY A 12 -19.95 19.45 22.92
CA GLY A 12 -18.59 19.01 22.72
C GLY A 12 -18.31 19.13 21.24
N TYR A 13 -18.21 20.35 20.80
CA TYR A 13 -17.43 20.64 19.62
C TYR A 13 -15.99 20.33 19.96
N GLN A 14 -15.70 19.07 20.06
CA GLN A 14 -14.41 18.62 19.68
C GLN A 14 -14.32 18.92 18.20
N ASN A 15 -13.86 20.08 17.91
CA ASN A 15 -13.27 20.41 16.64
C ASN A 15 -12.03 19.55 16.49
N ASN A 16 -12.27 18.30 16.20
CA ASN A 16 -11.25 17.41 15.68
C ASN A 16 -11.07 17.86 14.25
N GLY A 17 -10.01 18.61 14.07
CA GLY A 17 -9.60 19.28 12.88
C GLY A 17 -10.15 18.69 11.61
N ALA A 18 -10.58 19.59 10.76
CA ALA A 18 -11.04 19.38 9.40
C ALA A 18 -10.62 18.06 8.82
N GLY A 19 -11.54 17.14 8.63
CA GLY A 19 -11.19 15.94 7.92
C GLY A 19 -11.90 14.67 8.33
N GLN A 20 -12.90 14.74 9.18
CA GLN A 20 -13.76 13.60 9.33
C GLN A 20 -14.72 13.51 8.13
N TYR A 21 -14.16 13.38 6.95
CA TYR A 21 -14.88 12.76 5.84
C TYR A 21 -14.87 11.25 6.06
N ASN A 22 -15.45 10.84 7.18
CA ASN A 22 -15.83 9.46 7.40
C ASN A 22 -17.18 9.23 6.73
N ALA A 23 -17.41 9.92 5.62
CA ALA A 23 -18.57 9.73 4.80
C ALA A 23 -18.39 8.43 4.04
N GLY A 24 -18.91 7.36 4.59
CA GLY A 24 -19.45 6.31 3.77
C GLY A 24 -18.55 5.18 3.34
N TYR A 25 -17.42 4.96 3.96
CA TYR A 25 -16.78 3.66 3.85
C TYR A 25 -17.07 2.78 5.07
N GLN A 26 -18.33 2.73 5.45
CA GLN A 26 -18.83 1.56 6.15
C GLN A 26 -18.81 0.43 5.13
N ASN A 27 -17.76 -0.34 5.17
CA ASN A 27 -17.72 -1.62 4.51
C ASN A 27 -18.70 -2.54 5.22
N ASN A 28 -19.96 -2.50 4.81
CA ASN A 28 -21.00 -3.44 5.23
C ASN A 28 -20.85 -4.78 4.50
N GLY A 29 -19.64 -5.13 4.10
CA GLY A 29 -19.31 -6.47 3.65
C GLY A 29 -19.25 -7.41 4.86
N ALA A 30 -20.02 -8.46 4.87
CA ALA A 30 -19.94 -9.56 5.82
C ALA A 30 -18.53 -10.15 5.80
N GLY A 31 -17.72 -9.75 6.75
CA GLY A 31 -16.31 -10.12 6.81
C GLY A 31 -15.52 -9.03 7.54
N GLN A 32 -15.97 -8.70 8.75
CA GLN A 32 -15.19 -7.87 9.64
C GLN A 32 -13.97 -8.67 10.08
N TYR A 33 -12.98 -8.76 9.19
CA TYR A 33 -11.65 -9.08 9.63
C TYR A 33 -11.16 -7.85 10.38
N ASN A 34 -11.38 -7.86 11.68
CA ASN A 34 -10.73 -6.91 12.58
C ASN A 34 -9.24 -7.27 12.66
N THR A 35 -8.56 -7.08 11.54
CA THR A 35 -7.13 -6.95 11.53
C THR A 35 -6.87 -5.61 12.20
N GLY A 36 -6.14 -5.56 13.28
CA GLY A 36 -5.83 -4.37 14.06
C GLY A 36 -5.05 -3.31 13.27
N TYR A 37 -5.48 -3.07 12.05
CA TYR A 37 -5.04 -1.97 11.21
C TYR A 37 -5.76 -0.74 11.73
N GLN A 38 -5.06 0.07 12.47
CA GLN A 38 -5.49 1.43 12.71
C GLN A 38 -5.62 2.08 11.33
N ASN A 39 -6.87 2.18 10.91
CA ASN A 39 -7.22 3.01 9.77
C ASN A 39 -6.88 4.44 10.21
N ASN A 40 -5.71 4.94 9.83
CA ASN A 40 -5.32 6.33 10.01
C ASN A 40 -6.17 7.20 9.07
N GLY A 41 -7.50 7.04 9.20
CA GLY A 41 -8.48 7.81 8.47
C GLY A 41 -8.22 9.30 8.65
N GLY A 42 -8.05 9.99 7.56
CA GLY A 42 -7.88 11.44 7.54
C GLY A 42 -6.47 11.95 7.27
N GLN A 43 -5.49 11.08 7.03
CA GLN A 43 -4.19 11.55 6.58
C GLN A 43 -4.26 11.99 5.12
N THR A 44 -3.82 13.21 4.87
CA THR A 44 -3.67 13.73 3.51
C THR A 44 -2.55 12.98 2.77
N PRO A 45 -2.59 12.93 1.44
CA PRO A 45 -1.46 12.45 0.66
C PRO A 45 -0.16 13.17 1.04
N PRO A 46 1.00 12.50 0.98
CA PRO A 46 2.28 13.12 1.31
C PRO A 46 2.60 14.26 0.34
N PRO A 47 3.47 15.21 0.75
CA PRO A 47 3.90 16.29 -0.12
C PRO A 47 4.69 15.75 -1.33
N TYR A 48 4.69 16.53 -2.40
CA TYR A 48 5.47 16.22 -3.59
C TYR A 48 6.97 16.18 -3.29
N ARG A 49 7.64 15.09 -3.67
CA ARG A 49 9.07 14.85 -3.43
C ARG A 49 9.96 15.07 -4.68
N GLY A 50 9.44 15.71 -5.72
CA GLY A 50 10.24 16.09 -6.89
C GLY A 50 10.35 15.03 -7.97
N GLU A 51 9.69 13.87 -7.85
CA GLU A 51 9.77 12.81 -8.85
C GLU A 51 8.42 12.15 -9.14
N LYS A 52 8.29 11.67 -10.37
CA LYS A 52 7.18 10.81 -10.78
C LYS A 52 7.49 9.37 -10.37
N LEU A 53 6.56 8.76 -9.64
CA LEU A 53 6.70 7.37 -9.22
C LEU A 53 6.32 6.41 -10.35
N LYS A 54 6.95 5.24 -10.38
CA LYS A 54 6.65 4.22 -11.37
C LYS A 54 5.34 3.52 -11.02
N ASP A 55 4.35 3.64 -11.88
CA ASP A 55 2.98 3.18 -11.68
C ASP A 55 2.49 2.17 -12.73
N ASP A 56 3.41 1.67 -13.57
CA ASP A 56 3.14 0.74 -14.67
C ASP A 56 4.01 -0.53 -14.61
N ARG A 57 4.37 -0.98 -13.41
CA ARG A 57 5.11 -2.22 -13.22
C ARG A 57 4.27 -3.41 -13.64
N GLY A 58 4.90 -4.36 -14.35
CA GLY A 58 4.26 -5.60 -14.78
C GLY A 58 4.93 -6.84 -14.21
N LEU A 59 4.13 -7.85 -13.82
CA LEU A 59 4.66 -9.14 -13.37
C LEU A 59 5.44 -9.86 -14.48
N ALA A 60 4.95 -9.82 -15.72
CA ALA A 60 5.64 -10.45 -16.85
C ALA A 60 7.05 -9.87 -17.05
N SER A 61 7.18 -8.53 -17.03
CA SER A 61 8.47 -7.87 -17.12
C SER A 61 9.39 -8.25 -15.96
N TYR A 62 8.84 -8.32 -14.74
CA TYR A 62 9.58 -8.76 -13.57
C TYR A 62 10.15 -10.16 -13.74
N ILE A 63 9.33 -11.12 -14.18
CA ILE A 63 9.74 -12.52 -14.36
C ILE A 63 10.78 -12.64 -15.49
N ILE A 64 10.48 -12.10 -16.67
CA ILE A 64 11.34 -12.21 -17.84
C ILE A 64 12.72 -11.59 -17.58
N LEU A 65 12.75 -10.38 -17.05
CA LEU A 65 14.02 -9.70 -16.77
C LEU A 65 14.77 -10.36 -15.62
N SER A 66 14.08 -10.92 -14.63
CA SER A 66 14.74 -11.69 -13.56
C SER A 66 15.41 -12.96 -14.10
N ILE A 67 14.77 -13.66 -15.03
CA ILE A 67 15.37 -14.85 -15.68
C ILE A 67 16.59 -14.45 -16.51
N ILE A 68 16.46 -13.43 -17.39
CA ILE A 68 17.54 -12.97 -18.26
C ILE A 68 18.77 -12.51 -17.46
N THR A 69 18.56 -11.86 -16.31
CA THR A 69 19.62 -11.34 -15.47
C THR A 69 20.05 -12.28 -14.34
N CYS A 70 19.66 -13.56 -14.40
CA CYS A 70 19.96 -14.54 -13.34
C CYS A 70 19.55 -14.04 -11.93
N GLY A 71 18.42 -13.33 -11.81
CA GLY A 71 17.86 -12.83 -10.55
C GLY A 71 18.30 -11.43 -10.15
N ILE A 72 19.32 -10.84 -10.79
CA ILE A 72 19.82 -9.50 -10.44
C ILE A 72 18.71 -8.44 -10.57
N TYR A 73 17.89 -8.53 -11.62
CA TYR A 73 16.78 -7.62 -11.81
C TYR A 73 15.76 -7.66 -10.67
N GLY A 74 15.55 -8.82 -10.04
CA GLY A 74 14.66 -8.95 -8.88
C GLY A 74 15.09 -8.05 -7.72
N TYR A 75 16.38 -7.95 -7.44
CA TYR A 75 16.91 -7.04 -6.42
C TYR A 75 16.75 -5.57 -6.78
N TYR A 76 17.02 -5.21 -8.03
CA TYR A 76 16.77 -3.86 -8.54
C TYR A 76 15.27 -3.50 -8.42
N PHE A 77 14.40 -4.43 -8.75
CA PHE A 77 12.94 -4.24 -8.67
C PHE A 77 12.47 -3.97 -7.23
N ILE A 78 12.96 -4.76 -6.25
CA ILE A 78 12.69 -4.56 -4.83
C ILE A 78 13.19 -3.21 -4.36
N TYR A 79 14.40 -2.81 -4.77
CA TYR A 79 14.96 -1.48 -4.44
C TYR A 79 14.05 -0.35 -4.92
N LYS A 80 13.65 -0.38 -6.19
CA LYS A 80 12.80 0.65 -6.78
C LYS A 80 11.39 0.66 -6.19
N MET A 81 10.84 -0.52 -5.90
CA MET A 81 9.53 -0.61 -5.26
C MET A 81 9.56 -0.07 -3.82
N ALA A 82 10.57 -0.42 -3.04
CA ALA A 82 10.73 0.09 -1.67
C ALA A 82 10.88 1.63 -1.66
N HIS A 83 11.69 2.16 -2.59
CA HIS A 83 11.87 3.60 -2.75
C HIS A 83 10.54 4.30 -3.05
N ASP A 84 9.82 3.85 -4.07
CA ASP A 84 8.59 4.50 -4.51
C ASP A 84 7.48 4.41 -3.45
N VAL A 85 7.40 3.28 -2.73
CA VAL A 85 6.45 3.14 -1.61
C VAL A 85 6.84 4.06 -0.45
N ASN A 86 8.13 4.23 -0.16
CA ASN A 86 8.57 5.16 0.88
C ASN A 86 8.20 6.61 0.56
N VAL A 87 8.25 7.00 -0.72
CA VAL A 87 7.80 8.32 -1.15
C VAL A 87 6.28 8.44 -1.10
N ALA A 88 5.56 7.46 -1.66
CA ALA A 88 4.10 7.51 -1.75
C ALA A 88 3.40 7.37 -0.38
N CYS A 89 4.03 6.70 0.58
CA CYS A 89 3.49 6.50 1.93
C CYS A 89 4.21 7.38 2.98
N ASP A 90 4.94 8.40 2.56
CA ASP A 90 5.66 9.28 3.49
C ASP A 90 4.73 9.86 4.57
N GLY A 91 5.24 9.99 5.78
CA GLY A 91 4.47 10.50 6.93
C GLY A 91 3.52 9.48 7.57
N ASP A 92 3.54 8.21 7.16
CA ASP A 92 2.76 7.14 7.82
C ASP A 92 3.44 6.56 9.07
N GLY A 93 4.64 7.02 9.39
CA GLY A 93 5.43 6.53 10.52
C GLY A 93 6.15 5.20 10.24
N GLU A 94 5.99 4.62 9.06
CA GLU A 94 6.67 3.39 8.66
C GLU A 94 7.74 3.65 7.60
N ASN A 95 8.68 2.70 7.49
CA ASN A 95 9.69 2.71 6.44
C ASN A 95 9.83 1.29 5.85
N THR A 96 9.70 1.18 4.53
CA THR A 96 9.96 -0.07 3.83
C THR A 96 11.47 -0.24 3.69
N SER A 97 12.01 -1.30 4.29
CA SER A 97 13.44 -1.57 4.27
C SER A 97 13.98 -1.67 2.84
N GLY A 98 15.06 -0.95 2.60
CA GLY A 98 15.72 -0.94 1.30
C GLY A 98 16.49 -2.24 1.01
N LEU A 99 17.13 -2.26 -0.16
CA LEU A 99 17.78 -3.46 -0.71
C LEU A 99 18.83 -4.09 0.20
N VAL A 100 19.68 -3.27 0.83
CA VAL A 100 20.78 -3.79 1.68
C VAL A 100 20.22 -4.58 2.86
N ALA A 101 19.26 -3.99 3.57
CA ALA A 101 18.61 -4.66 4.69
C ALA A 101 17.84 -5.92 4.22
N PHE A 102 17.17 -5.83 3.08
CA PHE A 102 16.47 -6.96 2.48
C PHE A 102 17.41 -8.14 2.21
N ILE A 103 18.55 -7.90 1.56
CA ILE A 103 19.53 -8.97 1.25
C ILE A 103 20.12 -9.55 2.54
N LEU A 104 20.67 -8.70 3.41
CA LEU A 104 21.36 -9.16 4.61
C LEU A 104 20.44 -9.96 5.54
N LEU A 105 19.25 -9.45 5.80
CA LEU A 105 18.30 -10.12 6.67
C LEU A 105 17.73 -11.38 6.02
N SER A 106 17.52 -11.40 4.70
CA SER A 106 17.10 -12.61 4.00
C SER A 106 18.17 -13.69 4.03
N MET A 107 19.44 -13.32 3.93
CA MET A 107 20.56 -14.29 4.06
C MET A 107 20.65 -14.87 5.47
N ILE A 108 20.58 -14.03 6.51
CA ILE A 108 20.64 -14.46 7.91
C ILE A 108 19.47 -15.37 8.28
N THR A 109 18.28 -15.08 7.74
CA THR A 109 17.05 -15.83 8.07
C THR A 109 16.72 -16.93 7.06
N CYS A 110 17.66 -17.32 6.20
CA CYS A 110 17.45 -18.33 5.15
C CYS A 110 16.21 -18.06 4.29
N GLY A 111 15.93 -16.77 3.96
CA GLY A 111 14.83 -16.35 3.11
C GLY A 111 13.52 -16.00 3.84
N ILE A 112 13.37 -16.34 5.13
CA ILE A 112 12.15 -16.05 5.90
C ILE A 112 11.87 -14.54 5.94
N TYR A 113 12.91 -13.72 6.02
CA TYR A 113 12.76 -12.27 6.02
C TYR A 113 12.08 -11.72 4.75
N ALA A 114 12.26 -12.36 3.59
CA ALA A 114 11.60 -11.95 2.36
C ALA A 114 10.06 -12.04 2.48
N TRP A 115 9.55 -13.10 3.11
CA TRP A 115 8.11 -13.24 3.37
C TRP A 115 7.59 -12.18 4.34
N TYR A 116 8.36 -11.90 5.41
CA TYR A 116 8.06 -10.84 6.35
C TYR A 116 8.05 -9.46 5.65
N TRP A 117 9.02 -9.20 4.78
CA TRP A 117 9.10 -7.97 4.00
C TRP A 117 7.88 -7.80 3.08
N TYR A 118 7.46 -8.86 2.38
CA TYR A 118 6.27 -8.85 1.53
C TYR A 118 5.00 -8.60 2.35
N TYR A 119 4.89 -9.23 3.52
CA TYR A 119 3.80 -9.00 4.45
C TYR A 119 3.72 -7.55 4.90
N LYS A 120 4.83 -6.98 5.36
CA LYS A 120 4.90 -5.58 5.80
C LYS A 120 4.55 -4.62 4.67
N LEU A 121 5.09 -4.83 3.48
CA LEU A 121 4.81 -4.02 2.31
C LEU A 121 3.32 -4.06 1.92
N GLY A 122 2.71 -5.25 1.88
CA GLY A 122 1.30 -5.41 1.56
C GLY A 122 0.38 -4.70 2.55
N ASN A 123 0.69 -4.79 3.85
CA ASN A 123 -0.06 -4.07 4.88
C ASN A 123 0.11 -2.55 4.73
N ARG A 124 1.32 -2.07 4.52
CA ARG A 124 1.60 -0.65 4.37
C ARG A 124 0.83 -0.04 3.19
N LEU A 125 0.80 -0.74 2.05
CA LEU A 125 0.04 -0.31 0.88
C LEU A 125 -1.46 -0.25 1.18
N ALA A 126 -2.02 -1.28 1.82
CA ALA A 126 -3.43 -1.32 2.20
C ALA A 126 -3.80 -0.19 3.18
N ASN A 127 -2.95 0.05 4.19
CA ASN A 127 -3.17 1.09 5.20
C ASN A 127 -3.11 2.52 4.62
N ASN A 128 -2.28 2.74 3.61
CA ASN A 128 -2.14 4.05 2.97
C ASN A 128 -3.16 4.30 1.84
N ALA A 129 -3.91 3.29 1.42
CA ALA A 129 -4.89 3.41 0.35
C ALA A 129 -5.93 4.51 0.62
N GLY A 130 -6.42 4.59 1.86
CA GLY A 130 -7.41 5.59 2.29
C GLY A 130 -6.94 7.04 2.11
N ARG A 131 -5.63 7.32 2.21
CA ARG A 131 -5.06 8.66 1.99
C ARG A 131 -5.28 9.18 0.57
N TYR A 132 -5.47 8.27 -0.37
CA TYR A 132 -5.69 8.54 -1.79
C TYR A 132 -7.13 8.27 -2.23
N GLY A 133 -8.03 8.01 -1.29
CA GLY A 133 -9.42 7.63 -1.61
C GLY A 133 -9.52 6.26 -2.29
N LEU A 134 -8.52 5.40 -2.10
CA LEU A 134 -8.48 4.05 -2.64
C LEU A 134 -8.90 3.01 -1.60
N SER A 135 -9.39 1.86 -2.08
CA SER A 135 -9.62 0.68 -1.26
C SER A 135 -8.79 -0.47 -1.81
N ILE A 136 -7.90 -1.01 -0.98
CA ILE A 136 -7.07 -2.18 -1.30
C ILE A 136 -7.52 -3.34 -0.41
N GLN A 137 -8.04 -4.38 -1.04
CA GLN A 137 -8.58 -5.57 -0.34
C GLN A 137 -7.48 -6.57 0.02
N GLU A 138 -6.51 -6.74 -0.87
CA GLU A 138 -5.40 -7.66 -0.65
C GLU A 138 -4.30 -6.98 0.16
N ASN A 139 -4.27 -7.28 1.44
CA ASN A 139 -3.27 -6.79 2.38
C ASN A 139 -2.08 -7.76 2.53
N GLY A 140 -1.18 -7.44 3.47
CA GLY A 140 0.00 -8.28 3.72
C GLY A 140 -0.33 -9.70 4.17
N THR A 141 -1.45 -9.92 4.86
CA THR A 141 -1.90 -11.26 5.24
C THR A 141 -2.23 -12.08 4.01
N THR A 142 -2.96 -11.51 3.05
CA THR A 142 -3.24 -12.17 1.77
C THR A 142 -1.96 -12.51 1.02
N VAL A 143 -1.01 -11.58 0.98
CA VAL A 143 0.31 -11.79 0.35
C VAL A 143 1.06 -12.94 1.04
N LEU A 144 1.10 -12.94 2.37
CA LEU A 144 1.79 -13.99 3.15
C LEU A 144 1.14 -15.35 2.95
N MET A 145 -0.19 -15.41 2.91
CA MET A 145 -0.93 -16.65 2.64
C MET A 145 -0.52 -17.25 1.30
N TRP A 146 -0.40 -16.44 0.26
CA TRP A 146 0.09 -16.90 -1.04
C TRP A 146 1.55 -17.34 -0.98
N CYS A 147 2.42 -16.62 -0.26
CA CYS A 147 3.82 -17.04 -0.08
C CYS A 147 3.93 -18.42 0.57
N ILE A 148 3.13 -18.71 1.59
CA ILE A 148 3.22 -19.97 2.34
C ILE A 148 2.47 -21.09 1.61
N PHE A 149 1.15 -20.95 1.45
CA PHE A 149 0.32 -22.03 0.91
C PHE A 149 0.50 -22.21 -0.58
N GLY A 150 0.67 -21.11 -1.33
CA GLY A 150 0.90 -21.20 -2.76
C GLY A 150 2.26 -21.81 -3.13
N THR A 151 3.25 -21.75 -2.23
CA THR A 151 4.52 -22.45 -2.43
C THR A 151 4.33 -23.97 -2.31
N LEU A 152 3.44 -24.40 -1.42
CA LEU A 152 3.09 -25.83 -1.26
C LEU A 152 2.30 -26.37 -2.46
N ILE A 153 1.59 -25.50 -3.17
CA ILE A 153 0.81 -25.84 -4.37
C ILE A 153 1.63 -25.43 -5.60
N CYS A 154 2.49 -26.31 -6.07
CA CYS A 154 3.29 -26.14 -7.30
C CYS A 154 4.25 -24.92 -7.34
N GLY A 155 4.53 -24.25 -6.22
CA GLY A 155 5.50 -23.15 -6.16
C GLY A 155 5.07 -21.84 -6.84
N ILE A 156 3.83 -21.70 -7.27
CA ILE A 156 3.33 -20.47 -7.93
C ILE A 156 3.01 -19.32 -6.95
N GLY A 157 2.88 -19.63 -5.66
CA GLY A 157 2.47 -18.66 -4.64
C GLY A 157 3.27 -17.38 -4.59
N PRO A 158 4.61 -17.40 -4.63
CA PRO A 158 5.42 -16.18 -4.64
C PRO A 158 5.15 -15.27 -5.84
N PHE A 159 4.79 -15.82 -7.00
CA PHE A 159 4.43 -15.03 -8.19
C PHE A 159 3.08 -14.34 -8.02
N ILE A 160 2.10 -15.01 -7.40
CA ILE A 160 0.80 -14.41 -7.08
C ILE A 160 0.98 -13.33 -6.02
N ALA A 161 1.76 -13.60 -4.97
CA ALA A 161 2.10 -12.62 -3.94
C ALA A 161 2.75 -11.38 -4.55
N MET A 162 3.73 -11.56 -5.45
CA MET A 162 4.39 -10.47 -6.15
C MET A 162 3.41 -9.72 -7.08
N HIS A 163 2.49 -10.41 -7.75
CA HIS A 163 1.46 -9.78 -8.56
C HIS A 163 0.58 -8.83 -7.74
N ILE A 164 0.15 -9.26 -6.57
CA ILE A 164 -0.65 -8.45 -5.64
C ILE A 164 0.13 -7.20 -5.21
N LEU A 165 1.39 -7.36 -4.82
CA LEU A 165 2.25 -6.24 -4.42
C LEU A 165 2.48 -5.24 -5.56
N ILE A 166 2.73 -5.73 -6.77
CA ILE A 166 2.87 -4.90 -7.98
C ILE A 166 1.59 -4.11 -8.25
N LYS A 167 0.43 -4.79 -8.26
CA LYS A 167 -0.87 -4.16 -8.50
C LYS A 167 -1.13 -3.05 -7.48
N ASN A 168 -0.98 -3.35 -6.21
CA ASN A 168 -1.27 -2.41 -5.14
C ASN A 168 -0.26 -1.24 -5.12
N SER A 169 1.02 -1.51 -5.38
CA SER A 169 2.04 -0.47 -5.52
C SER A 169 1.75 0.46 -6.69
N ASN A 170 1.37 -0.09 -7.86
CA ASN A 170 0.97 0.71 -9.02
C ASN A 170 -0.23 1.60 -8.71
N MET A 171 -1.24 1.08 -8.00
CA MET A 171 -2.42 1.87 -7.60
C MET A 171 -2.04 3.05 -6.74
N ILE A 172 -1.21 2.85 -5.72
CA ILE A 172 -0.75 3.91 -4.81
C ILE A 172 0.14 4.93 -5.55
N CYS A 173 1.12 4.45 -6.34
CA CYS A 173 2.01 5.33 -7.11
C CYS A 173 1.23 6.14 -8.16
N ASN A 174 0.25 5.54 -8.82
CA ASN A 174 -0.62 6.25 -9.76
C ASN A 174 -1.43 7.35 -9.06
N ALA A 175 -2.01 7.03 -7.90
CA ALA A 175 -2.76 8.00 -7.12
C ALA A 175 -1.85 9.15 -6.63
N TYR A 176 -0.63 8.85 -6.17
CA TYR A 176 0.37 9.87 -5.84
C TYR A 176 0.67 10.77 -7.05
N ASN A 177 0.96 10.17 -8.21
CA ASN A 177 1.25 10.93 -9.43
C ASN A 177 0.07 11.83 -9.84
N ARG A 178 -1.17 11.32 -9.74
CA ARG A 178 -2.38 12.11 -10.04
C ARG A 178 -2.56 13.27 -9.07
N THR A 179 -2.41 13.05 -7.79
CA THR A 179 -2.56 14.08 -6.75
C THR A 179 -1.57 15.23 -6.95
N HIS A 180 -0.39 14.94 -7.50
CA HIS A 180 0.65 15.94 -7.74
C HIS A 180 0.72 16.43 -9.20
N GLY A 181 -0.26 16.09 -10.03
CA GLY A 181 -0.32 16.55 -11.41
C GLY A 181 0.76 15.99 -12.34
N LEU A 182 1.36 14.83 -11.99
CA LEU A 182 2.46 14.23 -12.71
C LEU A 182 2.03 13.27 -13.84
N MET A 183 0.73 13.16 -14.07
CA MET A 183 0.20 12.35 -15.17
C MET A 183 0.44 13.10 -16.49
N SER A 184 1.05 12.42 -17.46
CA SER A 184 1.04 12.92 -18.83
C SER A 184 -0.40 12.95 -19.31
N VAL A 185 -0.91 14.14 -19.62
CA VAL A 185 -2.20 14.29 -20.30
C VAL A 185 -2.02 13.71 -21.69
N SER A 186 -2.49 12.49 -21.90
CA SER A 186 -2.63 11.95 -23.24
C SER A 186 -3.76 12.73 -23.89
N TYR A 187 -3.43 13.75 -24.66
CA TYR A 187 -4.39 14.36 -25.57
C TYR A 187 -4.68 13.32 -26.64
N THR A 188 -5.72 12.54 -26.45
CA THR A 188 -6.37 11.86 -27.56
C THR A 188 -7.00 12.96 -28.42
N HIS A 189 -6.29 13.35 -29.47
CA HIS A 189 -6.89 14.12 -30.56
C HIS A 189 -8.02 13.29 -31.14
N LEU A 190 -9.25 13.61 -30.75
CA LEU A 190 -10.44 13.25 -31.52
C LEU A 190 -10.42 14.15 -32.76
N THR A 191 -9.89 13.64 -33.85
CA THR A 191 -10.17 14.14 -35.19
C THR A 191 -11.27 13.30 -35.80
#